data_9cf39cffdb081adcf4197140c5eaffa6
#
_entry.id   9cf39cffdb081adcf4197140c5eaffa6
#
_cell.length_a   1.000
_cell.length_b   1.000
_cell.length_c   1.000
_cell.angle_alpha   90.00
_cell.angle_beta   90.00
_cell.angle_gamma   90.00
#
_symmetry.space_group_name_H-M   'P 1'
#
loop_
_entity.id
_entity.type
_entity.pdbx_description
1 polymer ?
#
loop_
_entity_poly.entity_id
_entity_poly.type
_entity_poly.pdbx_seq_one_letter_code
_entity_poly.pdbx_strand_id
1 'polypeptide(L)'
;MRYSKRYVILTAILLVTFLAKLNTWNDEYADVTAFRGAQLQDEVFYPLKARSINEEGLVQLTVGEETYGVKDGVMLGDHMQVMASLPFVQDFFGCSASLYENQKISLDYGDTNYTFYINSIDAKRGEKAIALDIMPELHEGQAYLSLQDLCREFGCEYSYDEVNYQATITGEVRKGVLPKSYDLRQKERVSAVRNQKNTSTCWAQAALSALESTLLPEEKTAFDTDRMIEHNAYQVDSSLGGNYMMAVSYLVSWMGPDKDGTKTVDKHVQEVHFYNSDDIDEIKWAVYQHGGVSTSI
;
A
#
# COMPACT_ATOMS: atom_id res chain seq x y z
N MET A 1 -22.15 -12.01 -50.93
CA MET A 1 -22.61 -10.76 -50.30
C MET A 1 -23.82 -11.02 -49.38
N ARG A 2 -23.67 -11.91 -48.38
CA ARG A 2 -24.74 -12.27 -47.42
C ARG A 2 -24.33 -12.22 -45.95
N TYR A 3 -23.13 -11.70 -45.66
CA TYR A 3 -22.59 -11.63 -44.27
C TYR A 3 -22.79 -10.27 -43.59
N SER A 4 -23.12 -9.19 -44.29
CA SER A 4 -23.20 -7.85 -43.75
C SER A 4 -24.46 -7.61 -42.86
N LYS A 5 -25.59 -8.27 -43.18
CA LYS A 5 -26.84 -8.05 -42.41
C LYS A 5 -26.85 -8.69 -41.00
N ARG A 6 -26.13 -9.80 -40.77
CA ARG A 6 -26.05 -10.42 -39.48
C ARG A 6 -25.18 -9.65 -38.52
N TYR A 7 -24.09 -9.05 -38.94
CA TYR A 7 -23.22 -8.24 -38.10
C TYR A 7 -23.85 -6.89 -37.73
N VAL A 8 -24.60 -6.27 -38.62
CA VAL A 8 -25.33 -5.02 -38.33
C VAL A 8 -26.44 -5.25 -37.29
N ILE A 9 -27.12 -6.39 -37.33
CA ILE A 9 -28.15 -6.75 -36.33
C ILE A 9 -27.50 -7.07 -34.98
N LEU A 10 -26.36 -7.76 -34.94
CA LEU A 10 -25.65 -8.09 -33.68
C LEU A 10 -25.05 -6.83 -33.03
N THR A 11 -24.49 -5.92 -33.80
CA THR A 11 -23.98 -4.64 -33.26
C THR A 11 -25.11 -3.72 -32.81
N ALA A 12 -26.26 -3.72 -33.48
CA ALA A 12 -27.43 -2.95 -33.05
C ALA A 12 -28.02 -3.51 -31.76
N ILE A 13 -28.10 -4.83 -31.61
CA ILE A 13 -28.59 -5.48 -30.36
C ILE A 13 -27.63 -5.22 -29.20
N LEU A 14 -26.32 -5.30 -29.42
CA LEU A 14 -25.29 -4.96 -28.40
C LEU A 14 -25.35 -3.49 -28.00
N LEU A 15 -25.54 -2.57 -28.95
CA LEU A 15 -25.69 -1.14 -28.67
C LEU A 15 -26.96 -0.83 -27.89
N VAL A 16 -28.09 -1.46 -28.24
CA VAL A 16 -29.37 -1.28 -27.54
C VAL A 16 -29.31 -1.87 -26.14
N THR A 17 -28.67 -3.02 -25.93
CA THR A 17 -28.49 -3.61 -24.59
C THR A 17 -27.51 -2.81 -23.75
N PHE A 18 -26.49 -2.20 -24.34
CA PHE A 18 -25.56 -1.30 -23.64
C PHE A 18 -26.23 0.02 -23.26
N LEU A 19 -27.01 0.62 -24.16
CA LEU A 19 -27.79 1.82 -23.87
C LEU A 19 -28.92 1.56 -22.87
N ALA A 20 -29.56 0.39 -22.91
CA ALA A 20 -30.55 -0.01 -21.91
C ALA A 20 -29.92 -0.22 -20.52
N LYS A 21 -28.70 -0.79 -20.46
CA LYS A 21 -27.95 -0.91 -19.20
C LYS A 21 -27.47 0.44 -18.66
N LEU A 22 -27.09 1.37 -19.53
CA LEU A 22 -26.76 2.74 -19.12
C LEU A 22 -28.01 3.50 -18.60
N ASN A 23 -29.18 3.30 -19.24
CA ASN A 23 -30.43 3.90 -18.76
C ASN A 23 -30.90 3.26 -17.45
N THR A 24 -30.82 1.94 -17.29
CA THR A 24 -31.15 1.27 -16.01
C THR A 24 -30.17 1.65 -14.90
N TRP A 25 -28.90 1.90 -15.23
CA TRP A 25 -27.92 2.39 -14.26
C TRP A 25 -28.22 3.83 -13.85
N ASN A 26 -28.58 4.71 -14.78
CA ASN A 26 -29.04 6.07 -14.46
C ASN A 26 -30.38 6.07 -13.71
N ASP A 27 -31.31 5.15 -14.02
CA ASP A 27 -32.59 5.04 -13.35
C ASP A 27 -32.47 4.46 -11.94
N GLU A 28 -31.53 3.50 -11.70
CA GLU A 28 -31.20 3.00 -10.35
C GLU A 28 -30.57 4.11 -9.48
N TYR A 29 -29.70 4.96 -10.05
CA TYR A 29 -29.16 6.11 -9.34
C TYR A 29 -30.21 7.21 -9.14
N ALA A 30 -31.10 7.44 -10.08
CA ALA A 30 -32.18 8.42 -9.95
C ALA A 30 -33.22 7.99 -8.91
N ASP A 31 -33.54 6.69 -8.83
CA ASP A 31 -34.49 6.16 -7.84
C ASP A 31 -33.93 6.19 -6.41
N VAL A 32 -32.63 5.96 -6.23
CA VAL A 32 -31.97 6.07 -4.92
C VAL A 32 -31.95 7.52 -4.41
N THR A 33 -31.85 8.49 -5.32
CA THR A 33 -31.90 9.92 -4.97
C THR A 33 -33.33 10.42 -4.70
N ALA A 34 -34.35 9.83 -5.33
CA ALA A 34 -35.76 10.22 -5.15
C ALA A 34 -36.39 9.67 -3.85
N PHE A 35 -35.85 8.58 -3.28
CA PHE A 35 -36.45 7.89 -2.14
C PHE A 35 -35.92 8.33 -0.77
N ARG A 36 -34.94 9.22 -0.72
CA ARG A 36 -34.28 9.63 0.53
C ARG A 36 -34.46 11.12 0.78
N GLY A 37 -35.05 11.44 1.94
CA GLY A 37 -35.17 12.83 2.40
C GLY A 37 -33.79 13.52 2.48
N ALA A 38 -33.74 14.82 2.56
CA ALA A 38 -32.57 15.67 2.43
C ALA A 38 -31.33 15.22 3.28
N GLN A 39 -31.56 14.58 4.42
CA GLN A 39 -30.48 14.06 5.26
C GLN A 39 -29.73 12.84 4.67
N LEU A 40 -30.36 12.06 3.81
CA LEU A 40 -29.73 10.90 3.17
C LEU A 40 -29.09 11.24 1.82
N GLN A 41 -29.46 12.37 1.22
CA GLN A 41 -28.79 12.89 0.03
C GLN A 41 -27.35 13.35 0.35
N ASP A 42 -27.10 13.87 1.53
CA ASP A 42 -25.76 14.30 1.92
C ASP A 42 -24.80 13.11 2.07
N GLU A 43 -25.23 12.01 2.71
CA GLU A 43 -24.37 10.82 2.89
C GLU A 43 -24.00 10.11 1.57
N VAL A 44 -24.88 10.11 0.58
CA VAL A 44 -24.60 9.53 -0.74
C VAL A 44 -23.72 10.46 -1.61
N PHE A 45 -23.75 11.75 -1.32
CA PHE A 45 -22.99 12.74 -2.07
C PHE A 45 -21.50 12.81 -1.66
N TYR A 46 -21.18 12.49 -0.41
CA TYR A 46 -19.81 12.61 0.10
C TYR A 46 -18.78 11.74 -0.66
N PRO A 47 -19.01 10.45 -0.90
CA PRO A 47 -18.02 9.63 -1.62
C PRO A 47 -17.76 10.14 -3.05
N LEU A 48 -18.80 10.55 -3.76
CA LEU A 48 -18.66 11.11 -5.11
C LEU A 48 -17.93 12.44 -5.10
N LYS A 49 -18.22 13.29 -4.12
CA LYS A 49 -17.55 14.58 -3.95
C LYS A 49 -16.09 14.41 -3.56
N ALA A 50 -15.80 13.51 -2.62
CA ALA A 50 -14.43 13.18 -2.22
C ALA A 50 -13.62 12.65 -3.42
N ARG A 51 -14.19 11.75 -4.22
CA ARG A 51 -13.55 11.22 -5.42
C ARG A 51 -13.24 12.32 -6.44
N SER A 52 -14.18 13.19 -6.75
CA SER A 52 -13.95 14.32 -7.67
C SER A 52 -12.83 15.24 -7.18
N ILE A 53 -12.83 15.59 -5.89
CA ILE A 53 -11.77 16.42 -5.30
C ILE A 53 -10.40 15.75 -5.37
N ASN A 54 -10.34 14.44 -5.15
CA ASN A 54 -9.11 13.66 -5.26
C ASN A 54 -8.62 13.59 -6.71
N GLU A 55 -9.53 13.35 -7.68
CA GLU A 55 -9.21 13.33 -9.11
C GLU A 55 -8.69 14.69 -9.61
N GLU A 56 -9.23 15.78 -9.11
CA GLU A 56 -8.79 17.14 -9.40
C GLU A 56 -7.50 17.56 -8.66
N GLY A 57 -7.07 16.76 -7.67
CA GLY A 57 -5.87 17.02 -6.88
C GLY A 57 -5.99 18.25 -5.96
N LEU A 58 -7.19 18.56 -5.50
CA LEU A 58 -7.47 19.73 -4.67
C LEU A 58 -7.11 19.49 -3.19
N VAL A 59 -7.10 18.24 -2.71
CA VAL A 59 -6.71 17.93 -1.34
C VAL A 59 -5.21 18.13 -1.13
N GLN A 60 -4.87 18.84 -0.06
CA GLN A 60 -3.46 19.12 0.28
C GLN A 60 -3.23 18.99 1.78
N LEU A 61 -2.09 18.43 2.12
CA LEU A 61 -1.51 18.45 3.46
C LEU A 61 -0.27 19.34 3.45
N THR A 62 -0.21 20.34 4.31
CA THR A 62 0.94 21.23 4.46
C THR A 62 1.63 20.94 5.78
N VAL A 63 2.96 20.77 5.74
CA VAL A 63 3.83 20.56 6.91
C VAL A 63 5.07 21.43 6.76
N GLY A 64 5.13 22.51 7.49
CA GLY A 64 6.17 23.52 7.30
C GLY A 64 6.15 24.12 5.90
N GLU A 65 7.19 23.88 5.12
CA GLU A 65 7.30 24.35 3.71
C GLU A 65 6.91 23.27 2.70
N GLU A 66 6.67 22.04 3.14
CA GLU A 66 6.33 20.90 2.28
C GLU A 66 4.82 20.75 2.10
N THR A 67 4.40 20.32 0.92
CA THR A 67 3.00 20.06 0.59
C THR A 67 2.85 18.70 -0.06
N TYR A 68 1.91 17.91 0.44
CA TYR A 68 1.61 16.57 0.00
C TYR A 68 0.17 16.50 -0.52
N GLY A 69 -0.09 15.64 -1.49
CA GLY A 69 -1.41 15.44 -2.08
C GLY A 69 -1.66 13.99 -2.44
N VAL A 70 -2.61 13.78 -3.35
CA VAL A 70 -3.04 12.43 -3.75
C VAL A 70 -1.88 11.57 -4.27
N LYS A 71 -0.92 12.16 -4.97
CA LYS A 71 0.26 11.46 -5.50
C LYS A 71 1.15 10.90 -4.38
N ASP A 72 1.13 11.54 -3.23
CA ASP A 72 1.92 11.19 -2.06
C ASP A 72 1.15 10.25 -1.12
N GLY A 73 -0.09 9.90 -1.45
CA GLY A 73 -0.94 9.05 -0.63
C GLY A 73 -1.79 9.82 0.39
N VAL A 74 -2.04 11.10 0.19
CA VAL A 74 -2.94 11.93 0.99
C VAL A 74 -4.21 12.20 0.18
N MET A 75 -5.38 11.81 0.70
CA MET A 75 -6.66 11.96 0.00
C MET A 75 -7.79 12.36 0.95
N LEU A 76 -8.92 12.79 0.40
CA LEU A 76 -10.18 12.86 1.14
C LEU A 76 -10.85 11.50 1.18
N GLY A 77 -11.19 11.05 2.37
CA GLY A 77 -12.00 9.86 2.60
C GLY A 77 -13.49 10.11 2.43
N ASP A 78 -14.28 9.06 2.59
CA ASP A 78 -15.74 9.07 2.41
C ASP A 78 -16.45 10.06 3.36
N HIS A 79 -15.85 10.37 4.49
CA HIS A 79 -16.36 11.33 5.47
C HIS A 79 -15.80 12.74 5.29
N MET A 80 -15.24 13.06 4.12
CA MET A 80 -14.67 14.39 3.79
C MET A 80 -13.55 14.83 4.74
N GLN A 81 -12.86 13.89 5.35
CA GLN A 81 -11.68 14.11 6.19
C GLN A 81 -10.41 13.69 5.47
N VAL A 82 -9.30 14.32 5.83
CA VAL A 82 -8.02 14.03 5.19
C VAL A 82 -7.45 12.73 5.74
N MET A 83 -7.28 11.78 4.85
CA MET A 83 -6.78 10.44 5.12
C MET A 83 -5.38 10.27 4.54
N ALA A 84 -4.58 9.43 5.16
CA ALA A 84 -3.25 9.09 4.70
C ALA A 84 -3.09 7.59 4.49
N SER A 85 -2.49 7.21 3.37
CA SER A 85 -2.16 5.81 3.06
C SER A 85 -1.13 5.24 4.05
N LEU A 86 -1.13 3.91 4.27
CA LEU A 86 -0.15 3.30 5.17
C LEU A 86 1.31 3.60 4.78
N PRO A 87 1.71 3.55 3.50
CA PRO A 87 3.07 3.96 3.10
C PRO A 87 3.40 5.40 3.51
N PHE A 88 2.50 6.35 3.25
CA PHE A 88 2.70 7.73 3.68
C PHE A 88 2.85 7.84 5.21
N VAL A 89 1.99 7.15 5.95
CA VAL A 89 2.04 7.15 7.44
C VAL A 89 3.37 6.58 7.93
N GLN A 90 3.87 5.51 7.33
CA GLN A 90 5.16 4.90 7.68
C GLN A 90 6.32 5.88 7.46
N ASP A 91 6.41 6.48 6.29
CA ASP A 91 7.51 7.37 5.93
C ASP A 91 7.45 8.70 6.70
N PHE A 92 6.25 9.26 6.81
CA PHE A 92 6.05 10.57 7.43
C PHE A 92 6.24 10.54 8.95
N PHE A 93 5.62 9.58 9.65
CA PHE A 93 5.73 9.45 11.10
C PHE A 93 6.91 8.58 11.54
N GLY A 94 7.59 7.90 10.62
CA GLY A 94 8.67 6.97 10.96
C GLY A 94 8.17 5.82 11.82
N CYS A 95 7.13 5.14 11.37
CA CYS A 95 6.53 3.98 12.03
C CYS A 95 6.57 2.75 11.12
N SER A 96 6.24 1.58 11.66
CA SER A 96 6.02 0.37 10.88
C SER A 96 4.54 0.05 10.89
N ALA A 97 3.95 -0.24 9.72
CA ALA A 97 2.56 -0.62 9.64
C ALA A 97 2.36 -1.83 8.72
N SER A 98 1.37 -2.65 9.03
CA SER A 98 1.01 -3.83 8.23
C SER A 98 -0.51 -3.99 8.22
N LEU A 99 -1.05 -4.32 7.04
CA LEU A 99 -2.46 -4.63 6.85
C LEU A 99 -2.63 -6.16 6.81
N TYR A 100 -3.57 -6.70 7.58
CA TYR A 100 -3.88 -8.12 7.67
C TYR A 100 -5.26 -8.38 7.09
N GLU A 101 -5.33 -9.24 6.08
CA GLU A 101 -6.59 -9.72 5.47
C GLU A 101 -7.55 -8.57 5.07
N ASN A 102 -7.00 -7.42 4.68
CA ASN A 102 -7.76 -6.20 4.35
C ASN A 102 -8.74 -5.73 5.45
N GLN A 103 -8.50 -6.12 6.70
CA GLN A 103 -9.41 -5.82 7.82
C GLN A 103 -8.73 -5.21 9.04
N LYS A 104 -7.50 -5.62 9.34
CA LYS A 104 -6.80 -5.21 10.56
C LYS A 104 -5.48 -4.53 10.19
N ILE A 105 -5.27 -3.34 10.71
CA ILE A 105 -3.99 -2.63 10.63
C ILE A 105 -3.27 -2.78 11.96
N SER A 106 -2.01 -3.21 11.93
CA SER A 106 -1.10 -3.14 13.07
C SER A 106 -0.05 -2.09 12.76
N LEU A 107 0.10 -1.10 13.62
CA LEU A 107 1.05 0.00 13.47
C LEU A 107 1.92 0.07 14.71
N ASP A 108 3.24 0.00 14.52
CA ASP A 108 4.23 0.16 15.59
C ASP A 108 4.85 1.56 15.50
N TYR A 109 4.66 2.37 16.54
CA TYR A 109 5.28 3.68 16.68
C TYR A 109 6.15 3.70 17.94
N GLY A 110 7.45 3.59 17.75
CA GLY A 110 8.39 3.33 18.84
C GLY A 110 8.09 1.98 19.53
N ASP A 111 7.97 2.01 20.84
CA ASP A 111 7.62 0.83 21.66
C ASP A 111 6.11 0.60 21.80
N THR A 112 5.28 1.40 21.11
CA THR A 112 3.82 1.32 21.22
C THR A 112 3.22 0.71 19.98
N ASN A 113 2.43 -0.36 20.14
CA ASN A 113 1.64 -0.94 19.07
C ASN A 113 0.24 -0.34 19.07
N TYR A 114 -0.23 0.05 17.90
CA TYR A 114 -1.60 0.45 17.62
C TYR A 114 -2.29 -0.61 16.76
N THR A 115 -3.53 -0.90 17.06
CA THR A 115 -4.37 -1.78 16.23
C THR A 115 -5.60 -1.00 15.80
N PHE A 116 -5.84 -0.94 14.48
CA PHE A 116 -7.01 -0.34 13.87
C PHE A 116 -7.77 -1.40 13.06
N TYR A 117 -9.04 -1.17 12.82
CA TYR A 117 -9.88 -2.06 12.02
C TYR A 117 -10.56 -1.26 10.92
N ILE A 118 -10.53 -1.77 9.69
CA ILE A 118 -11.19 -1.15 8.55
C ILE A 118 -12.70 -1.04 8.83
N ASN A 119 -13.27 0.11 8.52
CA ASN A 119 -14.68 0.45 8.75
C ASN A 119 -15.11 0.36 10.24
N SER A 120 -14.21 0.59 11.18
CA SER A 120 -14.52 0.64 12.61
C SER A 120 -13.81 1.79 13.30
N ILE A 121 -14.52 2.45 14.23
CA ILE A 121 -13.92 3.43 15.13
C ILE A 121 -13.21 2.79 16.32
N ASP A 122 -13.41 1.49 16.57
CA ASP A 122 -12.73 0.77 17.63
C ASP A 122 -11.26 0.57 17.29
N ALA A 123 -10.39 0.97 18.20
CA ALA A 123 -8.96 0.83 18.03
C ALA A 123 -8.29 0.50 19.37
N LYS A 124 -7.02 0.14 19.34
CA LYS A 124 -6.22 -0.13 20.54
C LYS A 124 -4.89 0.58 20.48
N ARG A 125 -4.43 1.02 21.65
CA ARG A 125 -3.05 1.45 21.91
C ARG A 125 -2.45 0.50 22.95
N GLY A 126 -1.62 -0.45 22.52
CA GLY A 126 -1.25 -1.62 23.31
C GLY A 126 -2.51 -2.40 23.70
N GLU A 127 -2.70 -2.63 25.00
CA GLU A 127 -3.89 -3.30 25.52
C GLU A 127 -5.06 -2.35 25.82
N LYS A 128 -4.85 -1.04 25.72
CA LYS A 128 -5.87 -0.04 26.03
C LYS A 128 -6.76 0.21 24.81
N ALA A 129 -8.07 0.06 24.98
CA ALA A 129 -9.04 0.47 23.97
C ALA A 129 -9.03 2.01 23.81
N ILE A 130 -9.05 2.47 22.57
CA ILE A 130 -9.23 3.86 22.17
C ILE A 130 -10.33 3.94 21.10
N ALA A 131 -10.94 5.10 20.95
CA ALA A 131 -11.91 5.36 19.90
C ALA A 131 -11.33 6.38 18.92
N LEU A 132 -11.55 6.11 17.63
CA LEU A 132 -11.23 7.02 16.55
C LEU A 132 -12.42 7.95 16.29
N ASP A 133 -12.15 9.13 15.76
CA ASP A 133 -13.19 10.02 15.25
C ASP A 133 -13.62 9.59 13.84
N ILE A 134 -12.69 9.05 13.06
CA ILE A 134 -12.89 8.63 11.66
C ILE A 134 -12.44 7.18 11.47
N MET A 135 -13.30 6.38 10.86
CA MET A 135 -12.99 4.97 10.55
C MET A 135 -11.87 4.86 9.54
N PRO A 136 -10.93 3.93 9.71
CA PRO A 136 -10.00 3.56 8.65
C PRO A 136 -10.73 3.04 7.42
N GLU A 137 -10.28 3.41 6.23
CA GLU A 137 -10.90 3.07 4.95
C GLU A 137 -9.98 2.20 4.10
N LEU A 138 -10.59 1.44 3.18
CA LEU A 138 -9.85 0.64 2.19
C LEU A 138 -10.24 1.12 0.79
N HIS A 139 -9.27 1.67 0.03
CA HIS A 139 -9.45 2.09 -1.35
C HIS A 139 -8.46 1.35 -2.25
N GLU A 140 -8.96 0.63 -3.24
CA GLU A 140 -8.16 -0.14 -4.21
C GLU A 140 -7.14 -1.10 -3.56
N GLY A 141 -7.50 -1.69 -2.41
CA GLY A 141 -6.63 -2.58 -1.64
C GLY A 141 -5.61 -1.87 -0.74
N GLN A 142 -5.56 -0.54 -0.75
CA GLN A 142 -4.73 0.29 0.10
C GLN A 142 -5.52 0.78 1.30
N ALA A 143 -4.99 0.60 2.50
CA ALA A 143 -5.60 1.14 3.72
C ALA A 143 -5.18 2.59 3.96
N TYR A 144 -6.14 3.37 4.46
CA TYR A 144 -5.98 4.78 4.81
C TYR A 144 -6.42 5.03 6.25
N LEU A 145 -5.67 5.86 6.94
CA LEU A 145 -5.94 6.30 8.31
C LEU A 145 -6.18 7.81 8.36
N SER A 146 -7.06 8.24 9.25
CA SER A 146 -7.31 9.66 9.50
C SER A 146 -6.06 10.35 10.03
N LEU A 147 -5.62 11.42 9.35
CA LEU A 147 -4.51 12.24 9.83
C LEU A 147 -4.84 12.93 11.15
N GLN A 148 -6.10 13.32 11.37
CA GLN A 148 -6.56 13.90 12.62
C GLN A 148 -6.33 12.94 13.80
N ASP A 149 -6.79 11.69 13.66
CA ASP A 149 -6.63 10.67 14.70
C ASP A 149 -5.16 10.32 14.95
N LEU A 150 -4.37 10.16 13.88
CA LEU A 150 -2.94 9.90 14.01
C LEU A 150 -2.21 11.05 14.72
N CYS A 151 -2.48 12.29 14.35
CA CYS A 151 -1.87 13.46 14.99
C CYS A 151 -2.24 13.54 16.47
N ARG A 152 -3.50 13.26 16.84
CA ARG A 152 -3.94 13.19 18.23
C ARG A 152 -3.16 12.13 19.02
N GLU A 153 -2.98 10.93 18.45
CA GLU A 153 -2.28 9.83 19.13
C GLU A 153 -0.76 10.03 19.18
N PHE A 154 -0.19 10.68 18.17
CA PHE A 154 1.27 10.91 18.07
C PHE A 154 1.71 12.27 18.63
N GLY A 155 0.75 13.10 19.05
CA GLY A 155 1.04 14.38 19.71
C GLY A 155 1.44 15.50 18.75
N CYS A 156 0.90 15.48 17.50
CA CYS A 156 1.04 16.56 16.55
C CYS A 156 -0.14 17.52 16.65
N GLU A 157 0.06 18.78 16.28
CA GLU A 157 -1.03 19.73 16.10
C GLU A 157 -1.57 19.63 14.68
N TYR A 158 -2.88 19.41 14.55
CA TYR A 158 -3.58 19.24 13.28
C TYR A 158 -4.69 20.27 13.14
N SER A 159 -4.80 20.86 11.96
CA SER A 159 -5.93 21.69 11.57
C SER A 159 -6.40 21.35 10.16
N TYR A 160 -7.69 21.50 9.90
CA TYR A 160 -8.29 21.21 8.60
C TYR A 160 -9.26 22.29 8.17
N ASP A 161 -9.08 22.81 6.97
CA ASP A 161 -9.97 23.74 6.29
C ASP A 161 -10.89 22.96 5.33
N GLU A 162 -12.13 22.75 5.74
CA GLU A 162 -13.13 22.00 4.96
C GLU A 162 -13.57 22.73 3.68
N VAL A 163 -13.34 24.03 3.58
CA VAL A 163 -13.73 24.82 2.40
C VAL A 163 -12.72 24.65 1.27
N ASN A 164 -11.44 24.66 1.64
CA ASN A 164 -10.33 24.58 0.70
C ASN A 164 -9.70 23.19 0.62
N TYR A 165 -10.18 22.22 1.42
CA TYR A 165 -9.65 20.84 1.52
C TYR A 165 -8.17 20.80 1.88
N GLN A 166 -7.75 21.69 2.75
CA GLN A 166 -6.35 21.83 3.18
C GLN A 166 -6.19 21.43 4.63
N ALA A 167 -5.36 20.43 4.87
CA ALA A 167 -4.89 20.07 6.20
C ALA A 167 -3.53 20.70 6.47
N THR A 168 -3.28 21.06 7.73
CA THR A 168 -1.97 21.55 8.16
C THR A 168 -1.57 20.81 9.42
N ILE A 169 -0.34 20.30 9.43
CA ILE A 169 0.32 19.78 10.63
C ILE A 169 1.38 20.78 11.06
N THR A 170 1.27 21.27 12.30
CA THR A 170 2.23 22.20 12.89
C THR A 170 2.99 21.54 14.05
N GLY A 171 4.18 22.07 14.32
CA GLY A 171 5.10 21.50 15.32
C GLY A 171 6.07 20.47 14.75
N GLU A 172 6.97 19.98 15.59
CA GLU A 172 7.87 18.89 15.23
C GLU A 172 7.09 17.58 15.19
N VAL A 173 6.94 17.02 13.99
CA VAL A 173 6.52 15.62 13.84
C VAL A 173 7.68 14.77 14.40
N ARG A 174 7.46 14.19 15.56
CA ARG A 174 8.45 13.26 16.11
C ARG A 174 8.44 12.02 15.24
N LYS A 175 9.49 11.84 14.43
CA LYS A 175 9.73 10.54 13.80
C LYS A 175 9.85 9.51 14.92
N GLY A 176 9.18 8.38 14.74
CA GLY A 176 9.20 7.31 15.74
C GLY A 176 10.62 6.95 16.16
N VAL A 177 10.80 6.64 17.42
CA VAL A 177 12.08 6.12 17.91
C VAL A 177 12.09 4.62 17.65
N LEU A 178 13.18 4.10 17.09
CA LEU A 178 13.32 2.66 16.90
C LEU A 178 13.12 1.92 18.23
N PRO A 179 12.38 0.81 18.26
CA PRO A 179 12.22 0.00 19.46
C PRO A 179 13.58 -0.58 19.89
N LYS A 180 13.72 -0.91 21.16
CA LYS A 180 14.95 -1.51 21.72
C LYS A 180 15.32 -2.84 21.07
N SER A 181 14.32 -3.57 20.57
CA SER A 181 14.50 -4.80 19.81
C SER A 181 13.38 -4.96 18.78
N TYR A 182 13.72 -5.47 17.62
CA TYR A 182 12.76 -5.73 16.56
C TYR A 182 13.09 -7.07 15.89
N ASP A 183 12.10 -7.95 15.78
CA ASP A 183 12.26 -9.28 15.19
C ASP A 183 11.13 -9.51 14.17
N LEU A 184 11.52 -9.57 12.90
CA LEU A 184 10.59 -9.79 11.78
C LEU A 184 9.81 -11.12 11.90
N ARG A 185 10.34 -12.13 12.61
CA ARG A 185 9.64 -13.39 12.86
C ARG A 185 8.42 -13.18 13.76
N GLN A 186 8.55 -12.32 14.79
CA GLN A 186 7.44 -11.98 15.68
C GLN A 186 6.39 -11.12 14.99
N LYS A 187 6.78 -10.44 13.91
CA LYS A 187 5.91 -9.62 13.07
C LYS A 187 5.32 -10.40 11.89
N GLU A 188 5.57 -11.70 11.80
CA GLU A 188 5.16 -12.57 10.69
C GLU A 188 5.67 -12.09 9.31
N ARG A 189 6.78 -11.34 9.29
CA ARG A 189 7.39 -10.74 8.10
C ARG A 189 8.62 -11.51 7.63
N VAL A 190 8.63 -12.83 7.79
CA VAL A 190 9.71 -13.71 7.31
C VAL A 190 9.09 -14.87 6.53
N SER A 191 9.57 -15.07 5.32
CA SER A 191 9.22 -16.24 4.51
C SER A 191 9.94 -17.52 4.97
N ALA A 192 9.57 -18.65 4.39
CA ALA A 192 10.22 -19.91 4.68
C ALA A 192 11.71 -19.86 4.37
N VAL A 193 12.53 -20.49 5.22
CA VAL A 193 13.97 -20.56 5.01
C VAL A 193 14.29 -21.30 3.72
N ARG A 194 15.05 -20.65 2.85
CA ARG A 194 15.50 -21.20 1.57
C ARG A 194 16.83 -21.94 1.72
N ASN A 195 17.08 -22.89 0.86
CA ASN A 195 18.31 -23.65 0.85
C ASN A 195 18.87 -23.73 -0.58
N GLN A 196 20.02 -23.14 -0.81
CA GLN A 196 20.69 -23.16 -2.12
C GLN A 196 21.33 -24.52 -2.48
N LYS A 197 21.31 -25.50 -1.56
CA LYS A 197 21.95 -26.81 -1.75
C LYS A 197 23.45 -26.68 -2.09
N ASN A 198 23.90 -27.36 -3.15
CA ASN A 198 25.30 -27.37 -3.60
C ASN A 198 25.57 -26.32 -4.71
N THR A 199 24.79 -25.26 -4.76
CA THR A 199 24.98 -24.16 -5.73
C THR A 199 25.51 -22.92 -5.04
N SER A 200 25.97 -21.93 -5.83
CA SER A 200 26.44 -20.62 -5.33
C SER A 200 25.40 -19.53 -5.59
N THR A 201 24.11 -19.82 -5.29
CA THR A 201 22.97 -18.97 -5.60
C THR A 201 22.42 -18.20 -4.41
N CYS A 202 23.22 -17.99 -3.37
CA CYS A 202 22.83 -17.26 -2.15
C CYS A 202 22.31 -15.84 -2.45
N TRP A 203 22.87 -15.16 -3.43
CA TRP A 203 22.47 -13.84 -3.87
C TRP A 203 20.98 -13.77 -4.28
N ALA A 204 20.52 -14.76 -5.04
CA ALA A 204 19.12 -14.85 -5.49
C ALA A 204 18.18 -15.23 -4.34
N GLN A 205 18.60 -16.20 -3.49
CA GLN A 205 17.84 -16.60 -2.30
C GLN A 205 17.63 -15.42 -1.35
N ALA A 206 18.69 -14.67 -1.06
CA ALA A 206 18.65 -13.53 -0.14
C ALA A 206 17.76 -12.38 -0.70
N ALA A 207 17.92 -12.04 -1.98
CA ALA A 207 17.16 -10.99 -2.61
C ALA A 207 15.65 -11.28 -2.62
N LEU A 208 15.25 -12.50 -3.00
CA LEU A 208 13.83 -12.87 -3.01
C LEU A 208 13.25 -13.00 -1.60
N SER A 209 14.02 -13.49 -0.62
CA SER A 209 13.55 -13.50 0.78
C SER A 209 13.36 -12.10 1.34
N ALA A 210 14.23 -11.15 0.99
CA ALA A 210 14.05 -9.74 1.36
C ALA A 210 12.79 -9.15 0.71
N LEU A 211 12.58 -9.39 -0.59
CA LEU A 211 11.39 -8.94 -1.30
C LEU A 211 10.10 -9.56 -0.72
N GLU A 212 10.08 -10.86 -0.42
CA GLU A 212 8.93 -11.51 0.20
C GLU A 212 8.59 -10.89 1.55
N SER A 213 9.60 -10.47 2.32
CA SER A 213 9.38 -9.84 3.63
C SER A 213 8.70 -8.47 3.55
N THR A 214 8.79 -7.77 2.41
CA THR A 214 8.07 -6.50 2.20
C THR A 214 6.58 -6.71 1.96
N LEU A 215 6.19 -7.88 1.45
CA LEU A 215 4.80 -8.23 1.18
C LEU A 215 4.11 -8.87 2.39
N LEU A 216 4.89 -9.45 3.30
CA LEU A 216 4.38 -10.10 4.50
C LEU A 216 4.02 -9.08 5.59
N PRO A 217 3.02 -9.38 6.42
CA PRO A 217 2.21 -10.61 6.48
C PRO A 217 1.00 -10.61 5.57
N GLU A 218 0.73 -9.50 4.87
CA GLU A 218 -0.48 -9.28 4.10
C GLU A 218 -0.58 -10.25 2.93
N GLU A 219 0.52 -10.44 2.20
CA GLU A 219 0.57 -11.33 1.06
C GLU A 219 1.65 -12.40 1.25
N LYS A 220 1.20 -13.66 1.34
CA LYS A 220 2.09 -14.83 1.48
C LYS A 220 2.40 -15.38 0.10
N THR A 221 3.38 -14.78 -0.56
CA THR A 221 3.85 -15.21 -1.87
C THR A 221 5.26 -15.79 -1.75
N ALA A 222 5.51 -16.91 -2.42
CA ALA A 222 6.86 -17.43 -2.63
C ALA A 222 7.28 -17.19 -4.09
N PHE A 223 8.47 -16.65 -4.28
CA PHE A 223 9.02 -16.37 -5.60
C PHE A 223 10.00 -17.44 -6.06
N ASP A 224 10.01 -17.68 -7.38
CA ASP A 224 10.85 -18.68 -8.03
C ASP A 224 12.31 -18.20 -8.13
N THR A 225 13.19 -18.90 -7.40
CA THR A 225 14.61 -18.60 -7.40
C THR A 225 15.30 -19.10 -8.68
N ASP A 226 14.88 -20.24 -9.20
CA ASP A 226 15.52 -20.87 -10.35
C ASP A 226 15.36 -19.99 -11.58
N ARG A 227 14.19 -19.38 -11.74
CA ARG A 227 13.94 -18.44 -12.83
C ARG A 227 14.87 -17.21 -12.78
N MET A 228 15.09 -16.63 -11.62
CA MET A 228 16.04 -15.50 -11.48
C MET A 228 17.47 -15.94 -11.84
N ILE A 229 17.86 -17.14 -11.45
CA ILE A 229 19.18 -17.69 -11.75
C ILE A 229 19.35 -17.93 -13.25
N GLU A 230 18.36 -18.53 -13.91
CA GLU A 230 18.42 -18.88 -15.33
C GLU A 230 18.33 -17.66 -16.26
N HIS A 231 17.59 -16.62 -15.86
CA HIS A 231 17.23 -15.49 -16.72
C HIS A 231 17.84 -14.15 -16.31
N ASN A 232 18.84 -14.14 -15.40
CA ASN A 232 19.56 -12.90 -15.11
C ASN A 232 20.38 -12.43 -16.31
N ALA A 233 20.57 -11.12 -16.45
CA ALA A 233 21.24 -10.51 -17.60
C ALA A 233 22.73 -10.88 -17.73
N TYR A 234 23.35 -11.38 -16.67
CA TYR A 234 24.79 -11.70 -16.61
C TYR A 234 25.15 -13.07 -17.16
N GLN A 235 24.17 -13.98 -17.26
CA GLN A 235 24.35 -15.36 -17.76
C GLN A 235 25.50 -16.11 -17.07
N VAL A 236 25.67 -15.91 -15.79
CA VAL A 236 26.72 -16.56 -14.98
C VAL A 236 26.24 -17.94 -14.56
N ASP A 237 27.11 -18.94 -14.69
CA ASP A 237 26.83 -20.30 -14.22
C ASP A 237 26.56 -20.30 -12.70
N SER A 238 25.56 -21.06 -12.27
CA SER A 238 25.13 -21.11 -10.87
C SER A 238 26.19 -21.60 -9.88
N SER A 239 27.25 -22.25 -10.38
CA SER A 239 28.39 -22.70 -9.58
C SER A 239 29.41 -21.59 -9.29
N LEU A 240 29.41 -20.51 -10.10
CA LEU A 240 30.37 -19.41 -9.99
C LEU A 240 29.96 -18.32 -9.00
N GLY A 241 28.75 -18.41 -8.47
CA GLY A 241 28.22 -17.40 -7.56
C GLY A 241 27.59 -16.21 -8.28
N GLY A 242 27.40 -15.12 -7.53
CA GLY A 242 26.81 -13.89 -8.01
C GLY A 242 26.78 -12.81 -6.93
N ASN A 243 26.13 -11.72 -7.22
CA ASN A 243 25.99 -10.60 -6.29
C ASN A 243 24.62 -9.93 -6.40
N TYR A 244 24.37 -8.95 -5.51
CA TYR A 244 23.10 -8.25 -5.46
C TYR A 244 22.74 -7.51 -6.76
N MET A 245 23.72 -7.06 -7.56
CA MET A 245 23.44 -6.37 -8.82
C MET A 245 22.79 -7.30 -9.85
N MET A 246 23.03 -8.61 -9.78
CA MET A 246 22.36 -9.60 -10.63
C MET A 246 20.87 -9.68 -10.29
N ALA A 247 20.54 -9.69 -8.99
CA ALA A 247 19.15 -9.67 -8.54
C ALA A 247 18.47 -8.33 -8.91
N VAL A 248 19.12 -7.21 -8.63
CA VAL A 248 18.59 -5.89 -8.95
C VAL A 248 18.30 -5.75 -10.44
N SER A 249 19.25 -6.07 -11.32
CA SER A 249 19.06 -5.94 -12.76
C SER A 249 17.91 -6.81 -13.28
N TYR A 250 17.74 -8.02 -12.75
CA TYR A 250 16.62 -8.90 -13.08
C TYR A 250 15.27 -8.30 -12.66
N LEU A 251 15.18 -7.80 -11.43
CA LEU A 251 13.93 -7.27 -10.86
C LEU A 251 13.53 -5.93 -11.48
N VAL A 252 14.47 -4.99 -11.68
CA VAL A 252 14.15 -3.66 -12.24
C VAL A 252 13.90 -3.70 -13.75
N SER A 253 14.36 -4.74 -14.45
CA SER A 253 14.02 -4.94 -15.86
C SER A 253 12.67 -5.62 -16.07
N TRP A 254 11.92 -5.84 -15.01
CA TRP A 254 10.59 -6.48 -15.02
C TRP A 254 10.56 -7.90 -15.59
N MET A 255 11.70 -8.59 -15.55
CA MET A 255 11.79 -10.00 -15.93
C MET A 255 11.23 -10.94 -14.88
N GLY A 256 10.96 -10.46 -13.68
CA GLY A 256 10.40 -11.11 -12.50
C GLY A 256 10.09 -10.10 -11.40
N PRO A 257 9.76 -10.54 -10.18
CA PRO A 257 9.81 -11.95 -9.74
C PRO A 257 8.64 -12.78 -10.25
N ASP A 258 8.91 -14.04 -10.52
CA ASP A 258 7.88 -15.01 -10.86
C ASP A 258 7.36 -15.71 -9.61
N LYS A 259 6.07 -15.98 -9.58
CA LYS A 259 5.47 -16.77 -8.51
C LYS A 259 5.92 -18.22 -8.63
N ASP A 260 6.34 -18.82 -7.51
CA ASP A 260 6.80 -20.18 -7.46
C ASP A 260 5.79 -21.18 -8.07
N GLY A 261 6.29 -22.02 -8.96
CA GLY A 261 5.50 -23.04 -9.66
C GLY A 261 4.61 -22.56 -10.82
N THR A 262 4.48 -21.25 -11.08
CA THR A 262 3.61 -20.72 -12.13
C THR A 262 4.34 -20.23 -13.37
N LYS A 263 5.60 -19.84 -13.26
CA LYS A 263 6.42 -19.20 -14.31
C LYS A 263 5.79 -17.91 -14.89
N THR A 264 4.98 -17.26 -14.10
CA THR A 264 4.36 -15.99 -14.47
C THR A 264 4.91 -14.88 -13.60
N VAL A 265 5.21 -13.72 -14.21
CA VAL A 265 5.58 -12.52 -13.47
C VAL A 265 4.34 -12.07 -12.67
N ASP A 266 4.48 -12.04 -11.36
CA ASP A 266 3.37 -11.74 -10.45
C ASP A 266 3.43 -10.29 -9.96
N LYS A 267 4.64 -9.77 -9.78
CA LYS A 267 4.91 -8.45 -9.25
C LYS A 267 6.01 -7.74 -10.04
N HIS A 268 6.03 -6.44 -9.92
CA HIS A 268 7.12 -5.61 -10.44
C HIS A 268 7.73 -4.79 -9.31
N VAL A 269 9.05 -4.82 -9.21
CA VAL A 269 9.79 -3.98 -8.27
C VAL A 269 9.76 -2.55 -8.78
N GLN A 270 9.28 -1.63 -7.93
CA GLN A 270 9.17 -0.21 -8.23
C GLN A 270 10.41 0.56 -7.75
N GLU A 271 10.96 0.16 -6.60
CA GLU A 271 12.05 0.85 -5.94
C GLU A 271 13.10 -0.13 -5.42
N VAL A 272 14.35 0.30 -5.40
CA VAL A 272 15.47 -0.42 -4.80
C VAL A 272 16.30 0.58 -4.01
N HIS A 273 16.43 0.35 -2.71
CA HIS A 273 17.21 1.20 -1.82
C HIS A 273 18.57 0.56 -1.53
N PHE A 274 19.62 1.35 -1.62
CA PHE A 274 20.98 0.96 -1.28
C PHE A 274 21.43 1.71 -0.03
N TYR A 275 21.86 0.96 0.97
CA TYR A 275 22.34 1.50 2.23
C TYR A 275 23.85 1.28 2.35
N ASN A 276 24.56 2.24 2.95
CA ASN A 276 25.94 2.02 3.30
C ASN A 276 26.03 1.02 4.46
N SER A 277 26.91 0.01 4.33
CA SER A 277 27.11 -1.00 5.37
C SER A 277 27.53 -0.44 6.74
N ASP A 278 28.11 0.75 6.75
CA ASP A 278 28.55 1.44 7.97
C ASP A 278 27.42 2.23 8.64
N ASP A 279 26.32 2.47 7.93
CA ASP A 279 25.15 3.20 8.47
C ASP A 279 24.15 2.24 9.12
N ILE A 280 24.52 1.80 10.31
CA ILE A 280 23.73 0.83 11.08
C ILE A 280 22.32 1.37 11.41
N ASP A 281 22.19 2.67 11.61
CA ASP A 281 20.89 3.23 11.99
C ASP A 281 19.95 3.32 10.78
N GLU A 282 20.42 3.69 9.59
CA GLU A 282 19.63 3.59 8.36
C GLU A 282 19.20 2.13 8.07
N ILE A 283 20.11 1.16 8.24
CA ILE A 283 19.78 -0.26 8.05
C ILE A 283 18.72 -0.72 9.04
N LYS A 284 18.78 -0.30 10.31
CA LYS A 284 17.74 -0.62 11.31
C LYS A 284 16.38 -0.03 10.92
N TRP A 285 16.37 1.22 10.44
CA TRP A 285 15.15 1.85 9.94
C TRP A 285 14.59 1.11 8.74
N ALA A 286 15.43 0.73 7.79
CA ALA A 286 15.01 -0.07 6.64
C ALA A 286 14.37 -1.40 7.05
N VAL A 287 14.98 -2.12 7.98
CA VAL A 287 14.40 -3.38 8.52
C VAL A 287 13.07 -3.14 9.24
N TYR A 288 12.99 -2.06 9.99
CA TYR A 288 11.80 -1.72 10.77
C TYR A 288 10.62 -1.34 9.86
N GLN A 289 10.85 -0.49 8.86
CA GLN A 289 9.82 0.01 7.97
C GLN A 289 9.50 -0.99 6.84
N HIS A 290 10.51 -1.45 6.12
CA HIS A 290 10.30 -2.16 4.85
C HIS A 290 10.42 -3.68 4.98
N GLY A 291 11.14 -4.21 5.95
CA GLY A 291 11.34 -5.66 6.12
C GLY A 291 12.80 -6.08 5.95
N GLY A 292 13.03 -7.28 5.44
CA GLY A 292 14.38 -7.85 5.33
C GLY A 292 15.28 -7.06 4.38
N VAL A 293 16.54 -6.90 4.77
CA VAL A 293 17.58 -6.29 3.95
C VAL A 293 18.55 -7.37 3.49
N SER A 294 18.79 -7.44 2.17
CA SER A 294 19.77 -8.36 1.58
C SER A 294 21.18 -7.78 1.72
N THR A 295 22.13 -8.59 2.16
CA THR A 295 23.54 -8.18 2.30
C THR A 295 24.48 -9.28 1.80
N SER A 296 25.71 -8.90 1.49
CA SER A 296 26.81 -9.81 1.16
C SER A 296 27.86 -9.75 2.25
N ILE A 297 28.41 -10.90 2.61
CA ILE A 297 29.51 -11.08 3.59
C ILE A 297 30.67 -11.80 2.93
#